data_78f316f18de24a58ef219e36474da42f
#
_entry.id   78f316f18de24a58ef219e36474da42f
#
_cell.length_a   1.000
_cell.length_b   1.000
_cell.length_c   1.000
_cell.angle_alpha   90.00
_cell.angle_beta   90.00
_cell.angle_gamma   90.00
#
_symmetry.space_group_name_H-M   'P 1'
#
loop_
_entity.id
_entity.type
_entity.pdbx_description
1 polymer ?
#
loop_
_entity_poly.entity_id
_entity_poly.type
_entity_poly.pdbx_seq_one_letter_code
_entity_poly.pdbx_strand_id
1 'polypeptide(L)'
;MGLRGLSGKVAVVAGGATGLGAATAARLAQEGCRVVVGDVAQDACGETVARIRDAGGTAVPVSFDLADPSSVAQLIGAAVETFGGVDLLFNVGADMSTLRADTDVVAIDLDTWDRVMTVSLRGYLASMKHAIPAMLQRGGGAIVNMSSAAAFQGEPARPAYATAKAGIGALTRHVASRWGKEGIRCNAVAPGFTATETIRNAPQWPDLEAAALRRIRAARVGQPDDVAALVAFLLSDEGEWINGQVVNIDGGTVLR
;
A
#
# COMPACT_ATOMS: atom_id res chain seq x y z
N MET A 1 6.59 14.22 19.56
CA MET A 1 5.87 15.03 18.55
C MET A 1 5.47 14.09 17.42
N GLY A 2 4.21 14.13 16.96
CA GLY A 2 3.77 13.40 15.76
C GLY A 2 4.25 14.08 14.48
N LEU A 3 4.01 13.42 13.33
CA LEU A 3 4.29 13.97 12.01
C LEU A 3 3.35 15.16 11.71
N ARG A 4 3.90 16.24 11.12
CA ARG A 4 3.12 17.43 10.77
C ARG A 4 2.11 17.13 9.66
N GLY A 5 0.93 17.75 9.71
CA GLY A 5 -0.07 17.73 8.65
C GLY A 5 -0.93 16.47 8.57
N LEU A 6 -0.81 15.52 9.51
CA LEU A 6 -1.63 14.30 9.53
C LEU A 6 -2.87 14.41 10.41
N SER A 7 -2.80 15.14 11.53
CA SER A 7 -3.90 15.26 12.47
C SER A 7 -5.18 15.81 11.82
N GLY A 8 -6.30 15.12 11.98
CA GLY A 8 -7.60 15.46 11.41
C GLY A 8 -7.78 15.13 9.92
N LYS A 9 -6.75 14.67 9.22
CA LYS A 9 -6.83 14.24 7.82
C LYS A 9 -7.64 12.94 7.66
N VAL A 10 -8.27 12.78 6.52
CA VAL A 10 -8.99 11.57 6.14
C VAL A 10 -8.08 10.69 5.28
N ALA A 11 -7.73 9.52 5.81
CA ALA A 11 -6.87 8.55 5.15
C ALA A 11 -7.66 7.32 4.70
N VAL A 12 -7.50 6.92 3.45
CA VAL A 12 -8.01 5.66 2.91
C VAL A 12 -6.85 4.68 2.76
N VAL A 13 -6.99 3.50 3.36
CA VAL A 13 -6.04 2.38 3.24
C VAL A 13 -6.72 1.26 2.46
N ALA A 14 -6.35 1.12 1.19
CA ALA A 14 -6.89 0.13 0.27
C ALA A 14 -6.07 -1.18 0.33
N GLY A 15 -6.53 -2.15 1.12
CA GLY A 15 -5.84 -3.38 1.52
C GLY A 15 -5.35 -3.32 2.97
N GLY A 16 -6.22 -2.89 3.89
CA GLY A 16 -5.85 -2.53 5.26
C GLY A 16 -6.11 -3.58 6.34
N ALA A 17 -6.62 -4.78 6.00
CA ALA A 17 -7.02 -5.77 7.00
C ALA A 17 -5.85 -6.37 7.78
N THR A 18 -4.71 -6.60 7.13
CA THR A 18 -3.58 -7.31 7.73
C THR A 18 -2.23 -6.71 7.32
N GLY A 19 -1.16 -7.21 7.91
CA GLY A 19 0.22 -6.97 7.51
C GLY A 19 0.59 -5.50 7.38
N LEU A 20 1.12 -5.10 6.23
CA LEU A 20 1.60 -3.75 5.96
C LEU A 20 0.48 -2.70 5.99
N GLY A 21 -0.71 -3.10 5.49
CA GLY A 21 -1.88 -2.24 5.47
C GLY A 21 -2.39 -1.94 6.87
N ALA A 22 -2.56 -2.97 7.70
CA ALA A 22 -3.02 -2.83 9.08
C ALA A 22 -2.05 -2.01 9.93
N ALA A 23 -0.74 -2.25 9.82
CA ALA A 23 0.28 -1.46 10.51
C ALA A 23 0.24 0.02 10.10
N THR A 24 0.08 0.28 8.79
CA THR A 24 -0.03 1.65 8.28
C THR A 24 -1.33 2.33 8.73
N ALA A 25 -2.46 1.62 8.71
CA ALA A 25 -3.73 2.15 9.20
C ALA A 25 -3.64 2.53 10.69
N ALA A 26 -3.04 1.65 11.51
CA ALA A 26 -2.81 1.93 12.93
C ALA A 26 -1.88 3.13 13.13
N ARG A 27 -0.77 3.20 12.38
CA ARG A 27 0.15 4.34 12.45
C ARG A 27 -0.53 5.65 12.06
N LEU A 28 -1.29 5.70 10.99
CA LEU A 28 -2.00 6.91 10.58
C LEU A 28 -3.04 7.35 11.63
N ALA A 29 -3.73 6.40 12.25
CA ALA A 29 -4.66 6.71 13.35
C ALA A 29 -3.94 7.26 14.59
N GLN A 30 -2.76 6.73 14.94
CA GLN A 30 -1.90 7.27 16.01
C GLN A 30 -1.42 8.70 15.74
N GLU A 31 -1.22 9.05 14.46
CA GLU A 31 -0.89 10.43 14.05
C GLU A 31 -2.14 11.35 14.00
N GLY A 32 -3.31 10.84 14.40
CA GLY A 32 -4.56 11.60 14.48
C GLY A 32 -5.38 11.64 13.19
N CYS A 33 -5.09 10.78 12.20
CA CYS A 33 -5.94 10.64 11.02
C CYS A 33 -7.27 9.94 11.36
N ARG A 34 -8.31 10.25 10.58
CA ARG A 34 -9.55 9.47 10.50
C ARG A 34 -9.37 8.46 9.36
N VAL A 35 -9.38 7.17 9.67
CA VAL A 35 -8.94 6.13 8.73
C VAL A 35 -10.12 5.33 8.20
N VAL A 36 -10.23 5.21 6.89
CA VAL A 36 -11.09 4.22 6.22
C VAL A 36 -10.22 3.03 5.84
N VAL A 37 -10.54 1.87 6.40
CA VAL A 37 -9.82 0.62 6.15
C VAL A 37 -10.64 -0.23 5.20
N GLY A 38 -10.17 -0.40 3.96
CA GLY A 38 -10.83 -1.22 2.95
C GLY A 38 -10.12 -2.55 2.73
N ASP A 39 -10.86 -3.67 2.72
CA ASP A 39 -10.32 -5.00 2.40
C ASP A 39 -11.41 -5.98 2.00
N VAL A 40 -11.04 -7.05 1.29
CA VAL A 40 -11.93 -8.20 1.00
C VAL A 40 -12.14 -9.07 2.23
N ALA A 41 -11.17 -9.16 3.13
CA ALA A 41 -11.19 -9.92 4.37
C ALA A 41 -11.93 -9.11 5.45
N GLN A 42 -13.26 -9.13 5.42
CA GLN A 42 -14.11 -8.28 6.25
C GLN A 42 -13.88 -8.47 7.76
N ASP A 43 -13.76 -9.70 8.23
CA ASP A 43 -13.55 -10.00 9.65
C ASP A 43 -12.21 -9.42 10.13
N ALA A 44 -11.12 -9.69 9.42
CA ALA A 44 -9.79 -9.16 9.74
C ALA A 44 -9.74 -7.61 9.61
N CYS A 45 -10.51 -7.04 8.69
CA CYS A 45 -10.68 -5.59 8.56
C CYS A 45 -11.36 -5.02 9.81
N GLY A 46 -12.44 -5.67 10.28
CA GLY A 46 -13.15 -5.33 11.52
C GLY A 46 -12.23 -5.40 12.75
N GLU A 47 -11.42 -6.46 12.88
CA GLU A 47 -10.44 -6.61 13.96
C GLU A 47 -9.38 -5.49 13.95
N THR A 48 -8.88 -5.13 12.77
CA THR A 48 -7.91 -4.03 12.65
C THR A 48 -8.54 -2.70 13.07
N VAL A 49 -9.77 -2.43 12.66
CA VAL A 49 -10.50 -1.24 13.07
C VAL A 49 -10.78 -1.24 14.58
N ALA A 50 -11.16 -2.39 15.17
CA ALA A 50 -11.36 -2.50 16.61
C ALA A 50 -10.07 -2.15 17.39
N ARG A 51 -8.92 -2.73 17.00
CA ARG A 51 -7.62 -2.40 17.61
C ARG A 51 -7.27 -0.92 17.53
N ILE A 52 -7.56 -0.27 16.40
CA ILE A 52 -7.34 1.17 16.23
C ILE A 52 -8.22 1.98 17.20
N ARG A 53 -9.50 1.60 17.33
CA ARG A 53 -10.45 2.29 18.23
C ARG A 53 -10.10 2.09 19.70
N ASP A 54 -9.72 0.87 20.08
CA ASP A 54 -9.30 0.54 21.44
C ASP A 54 -8.04 1.33 21.87
N ALA A 55 -7.18 1.66 20.89
CA ALA A 55 -6.02 2.55 21.09
C ALA A 55 -6.38 4.06 21.07
N GLY A 56 -7.68 4.40 20.99
CA GLY A 56 -8.17 5.80 20.98
C GLY A 56 -8.18 6.46 19.60
N GLY A 57 -7.88 5.72 18.53
CA GLY A 57 -7.92 6.22 17.16
C GLY A 57 -9.33 6.21 16.54
N THR A 58 -9.48 6.82 15.38
CA THR A 58 -10.74 6.87 14.63
C THR A 58 -10.59 6.08 13.33
N ALA A 59 -11.35 4.98 13.19
CA ALA A 59 -11.35 4.19 11.96
C ALA A 59 -12.72 3.56 11.67
N VAL A 60 -13.00 3.28 10.38
CA VAL A 60 -14.17 2.54 9.91
C VAL A 60 -13.76 1.47 8.90
N PRO A 61 -14.38 0.26 8.96
CA PRO A 61 -14.13 -0.79 7.98
C PRO A 61 -15.04 -0.61 6.76
N VAL A 62 -14.54 -0.97 5.58
CA VAL A 62 -15.32 -1.01 4.33
C VAL A 62 -14.98 -2.30 3.57
N SER A 63 -16.01 -3.07 3.19
CA SER A 63 -15.82 -4.20 2.27
C SER A 63 -15.37 -3.68 0.91
N PHE A 64 -14.25 -4.22 0.38
CA PHE A 64 -13.62 -3.65 -0.79
C PHE A 64 -12.81 -4.69 -1.57
N ASP A 65 -13.02 -4.77 -2.87
CA ASP A 65 -12.23 -5.59 -3.80
C ASP A 65 -11.58 -4.70 -4.87
N LEU A 66 -10.24 -4.73 -4.93
CA LEU A 66 -9.44 -4.05 -5.95
C LEU A 66 -9.75 -4.52 -7.39
N ALA A 67 -10.26 -5.73 -7.56
CA ALA A 67 -10.63 -6.26 -8.86
C ALA A 67 -11.94 -5.67 -9.40
N ASP A 68 -12.82 -5.18 -8.52
CA ASP A 68 -14.11 -4.60 -8.86
C ASP A 68 -14.08 -3.05 -8.84
N PRO A 69 -14.15 -2.39 -10.02
CA PRO A 69 -14.15 -0.92 -10.06
C PRO A 69 -15.31 -0.27 -9.30
N SER A 70 -16.46 -0.93 -9.17
CA SER A 70 -17.60 -0.40 -8.41
C SER A 70 -17.31 -0.42 -6.91
N SER A 71 -16.70 -1.48 -6.42
CA SER A 71 -16.23 -1.60 -5.04
C SER A 71 -15.16 -0.55 -4.71
N VAL A 72 -14.25 -0.27 -5.65
CA VAL A 72 -13.25 0.80 -5.51
C VAL A 72 -13.91 2.17 -5.38
N ALA A 73 -14.93 2.46 -6.19
CA ALA A 73 -15.68 3.72 -6.09
C ALA A 73 -16.41 3.83 -4.73
N GLN A 74 -16.99 2.74 -4.24
CA GLN A 74 -17.67 2.69 -2.94
C GLN A 74 -16.71 2.94 -1.77
N LEU A 75 -15.47 2.42 -1.81
CA LEU A 75 -14.47 2.69 -0.77
C LEU A 75 -14.18 4.19 -0.64
N ILE A 76 -13.99 4.87 -1.76
CA ILE A 76 -13.75 6.32 -1.76
C ILE A 76 -15.01 7.09 -1.35
N GLY A 77 -16.19 6.66 -1.84
CA GLY A 77 -17.50 7.22 -1.45
C GLY A 77 -17.73 7.16 0.06
N ALA A 78 -17.43 6.02 0.68
CA ALA A 78 -17.54 5.83 2.12
C ALA A 78 -16.67 6.81 2.93
N ALA A 79 -15.47 7.15 2.44
CA ALA A 79 -14.63 8.16 3.08
C ALA A 79 -15.26 9.56 2.98
N VAL A 80 -15.84 9.90 1.83
CA VAL A 80 -16.53 11.18 1.63
C VAL A 80 -17.78 11.27 2.51
N GLU A 81 -18.59 10.24 2.53
CA GLU A 81 -19.84 10.19 3.31
C GLU A 81 -19.58 10.21 4.82
N THR A 82 -18.58 9.44 5.30
CA THR A 82 -18.32 9.30 6.73
C THR A 82 -17.53 10.46 7.30
N PHE A 83 -16.53 10.96 6.56
CA PHE A 83 -15.54 11.91 7.07
C PHE A 83 -15.46 13.22 6.27
N GLY A 84 -16.24 13.38 5.21
CA GLY A 84 -16.34 14.62 4.43
C GLY A 84 -15.29 14.80 3.34
N GLY A 85 -14.55 13.75 2.97
CA GLY A 85 -13.58 13.83 1.86
C GLY A 85 -12.45 12.82 1.97
N VAL A 86 -11.44 12.98 1.12
CA VAL A 86 -10.20 12.18 1.12
C VAL A 86 -9.03 13.15 1.07
N ASP A 87 -8.09 13.03 1.99
CA ASP A 87 -6.82 13.78 2.00
C ASP A 87 -5.64 12.88 1.64
N LEU A 88 -5.68 11.61 2.08
CA LEU A 88 -4.56 10.66 1.98
C LEU A 88 -5.06 9.33 1.42
N LEU A 89 -4.28 8.73 0.50
CA LEU A 89 -4.55 7.39 -0.04
C LEU A 89 -3.30 6.53 0.07
N PHE A 90 -3.45 5.33 0.65
CA PHE A 90 -2.45 4.29 0.61
C PHE A 90 -3.00 3.06 -0.11
N ASN A 91 -2.49 2.78 -1.30
CA ASN A 91 -2.77 1.56 -2.05
C ASN A 91 -1.77 0.49 -1.67
N VAL A 92 -2.23 -0.59 -1.01
CA VAL A 92 -1.33 -1.66 -0.53
C VAL A 92 -1.83 -3.06 -0.88
N GLY A 93 -3.10 -3.24 -1.16
CA GLY A 93 -3.70 -4.53 -1.47
C GLY A 93 -3.04 -5.24 -2.64
N ALA A 94 -2.90 -6.55 -2.52
CA ALA A 94 -2.44 -7.45 -3.58
C ALA A 94 -3.06 -8.83 -3.38
N ASP A 95 -3.28 -9.56 -4.46
CA ASP A 95 -3.74 -10.94 -4.38
C ASP A 95 -2.55 -11.88 -4.19
N MET A 96 -2.29 -12.21 -2.92
CA MET A 96 -1.17 -13.10 -2.57
C MET A 96 -1.42 -14.56 -2.89
N SER A 97 -2.67 -14.96 -3.19
CA SER A 97 -3.01 -16.34 -3.57
C SER A 97 -2.40 -16.74 -4.92
N THR A 98 -2.17 -15.77 -5.80
CA THR A 98 -1.59 -15.98 -7.13
C THR A 98 -0.08 -16.23 -7.14
N LEU A 99 0.63 -15.93 -6.04
CA LEU A 99 2.11 -15.98 -6.01
C LEU A 99 2.73 -17.34 -6.38
N ARG A 100 2.03 -18.45 -6.10
CA ARG A 100 2.52 -19.80 -6.44
C ARG A 100 2.26 -20.17 -7.90
N ALA A 101 1.20 -19.60 -8.50
CA ALA A 101 0.83 -19.81 -9.88
C ALA A 101 1.57 -18.84 -10.83
N ASP A 102 2.10 -17.72 -10.32
CA ASP A 102 2.95 -16.77 -11.04
C ASP A 102 4.37 -17.33 -11.13
N THR A 103 4.56 -18.30 -12.05
CA THR A 103 5.76 -19.13 -12.18
C THR A 103 6.86 -18.42 -12.97
N ASP A 104 7.08 -18.81 -14.23
CA ASP A 104 8.00 -18.14 -15.16
C ASP A 104 7.25 -17.75 -16.45
N VAL A 105 7.90 -17.03 -17.34
CA VAL A 105 7.26 -16.47 -18.55
C VAL A 105 6.74 -17.53 -19.54
N VAL A 106 7.22 -18.76 -19.45
CA VAL A 106 6.80 -19.87 -20.33
C VAL A 106 5.64 -20.63 -19.70
N ALA A 107 5.68 -20.84 -18.39
CA ALA A 107 4.77 -21.74 -17.68
C ALA A 107 3.59 -21.00 -16.99
N ILE A 108 3.62 -19.67 -16.89
CA ILE A 108 2.52 -18.90 -16.29
C ILE A 108 1.25 -19.05 -17.11
N ASP A 109 0.13 -19.30 -16.43
CA ASP A 109 -1.19 -19.20 -17.03
C ASP A 109 -1.59 -17.73 -17.24
N LEU A 110 -2.14 -17.39 -18.40
CA LEU A 110 -2.58 -16.03 -18.73
C LEU A 110 -3.71 -15.55 -17.81
N ASP A 111 -4.57 -16.42 -17.30
CA ASP A 111 -5.57 -16.04 -16.29
C ASP A 111 -4.91 -15.57 -14.96
N THR A 112 -3.82 -16.22 -14.59
CA THR A 112 -3.01 -15.78 -13.44
C THR A 112 -2.38 -14.41 -13.71
N TRP A 113 -1.82 -14.21 -14.90
CA TRP A 113 -1.29 -12.91 -15.32
C TRP A 113 -2.38 -11.83 -15.26
N ASP A 114 -3.53 -12.06 -15.87
CA ASP A 114 -4.64 -11.11 -15.93
C ASP A 114 -5.19 -10.79 -14.53
N ARG A 115 -5.28 -11.77 -13.64
CA ARG A 115 -5.68 -11.58 -12.24
C ARG A 115 -4.71 -10.69 -11.51
N VAL A 116 -3.40 -10.94 -11.60
CA VAL A 116 -2.36 -10.12 -10.95
C VAL A 116 -2.40 -8.69 -11.47
N MET A 117 -2.47 -8.49 -12.79
CA MET A 117 -2.54 -7.16 -13.41
C MET A 117 -3.83 -6.43 -13.02
N THR A 118 -4.94 -7.15 -12.93
CA THR A 118 -6.24 -6.59 -12.53
C THR A 118 -6.20 -6.06 -11.09
N VAL A 119 -5.73 -6.84 -10.14
CA VAL A 119 -5.70 -6.44 -8.72
C VAL A 119 -4.56 -5.47 -8.46
N SER A 120 -3.33 -5.84 -8.82
CA SER A 120 -2.13 -5.13 -8.35
C SER A 120 -1.73 -3.92 -9.19
N LEU A 121 -2.33 -3.70 -10.37
CA LEU A 121 -2.04 -2.53 -11.21
C LEU A 121 -3.31 -1.76 -11.57
N ARG A 122 -4.30 -2.41 -12.23
CA ARG A 122 -5.54 -1.75 -12.61
C ARG A 122 -6.34 -1.27 -11.39
N GLY A 123 -6.37 -2.04 -10.31
CA GLY A 123 -7.03 -1.66 -9.06
C GLY A 123 -6.45 -0.38 -8.47
N TYR A 124 -5.12 -0.20 -8.51
CA TYR A 124 -4.47 1.03 -8.04
C TYR A 124 -4.78 2.24 -8.94
N LEU A 125 -4.82 2.02 -10.25
CA LEU A 125 -5.30 3.06 -11.18
C LEU A 125 -6.74 3.47 -10.84
N ALA A 126 -7.64 2.50 -10.60
CA ALA A 126 -9.03 2.76 -10.25
C ALA A 126 -9.14 3.52 -8.91
N SER A 127 -8.36 3.14 -7.89
CA SER A 127 -8.34 3.85 -6.59
C SER A 127 -7.93 5.31 -6.78
N MET A 128 -6.86 5.58 -7.53
CA MET A 128 -6.41 6.94 -7.81
C MET A 128 -7.41 7.73 -8.66
N LYS A 129 -8.06 7.07 -9.64
CA LYS A 129 -9.11 7.67 -10.48
C LYS A 129 -10.26 8.25 -9.66
N HIS A 130 -10.67 7.56 -8.59
CA HIS A 130 -11.76 8.01 -7.71
C HIS A 130 -11.28 8.93 -6.59
N ALA A 131 -10.07 8.71 -6.04
CA ALA A 131 -9.55 9.52 -4.94
C ALA A 131 -9.12 10.93 -5.38
N ILE A 132 -8.48 11.07 -6.56
CA ILE A 132 -7.96 12.36 -7.03
C ILE A 132 -9.04 13.45 -7.10
N PRO A 133 -10.23 13.22 -7.69
CA PRO A 133 -11.29 14.23 -7.69
C PRO A 133 -11.73 14.65 -6.28
N ALA A 134 -11.83 13.70 -5.35
CA ALA A 134 -12.19 14.00 -3.95
C ALA A 134 -11.09 14.79 -3.23
N MET A 135 -9.80 14.48 -3.50
CA MET A 135 -8.66 15.24 -2.98
C MET A 135 -8.63 16.67 -3.52
N LEU A 136 -8.90 16.88 -4.82
CA LEU A 136 -8.94 18.21 -5.42
C LEU A 136 -10.02 19.10 -4.79
N GLN A 137 -11.17 18.53 -4.42
CA GLN A 137 -12.23 19.25 -3.67
C GLN A 137 -11.76 19.71 -2.28
N ARG A 138 -10.74 19.05 -1.73
CA ARG A 138 -10.10 19.37 -0.45
C ARG A 138 -8.88 20.30 -0.58
N GLY A 139 -8.54 20.71 -1.81
CA GLY A 139 -7.38 21.56 -2.11
C GLY A 139 -6.07 20.80 -2.29
N GLY A 140 -6.10 19.49 -2.47
CA GLY A 140 -4.94 18.64 -2.69
C GLY A 140 -4.94 17.38 -1.81
N GLY A 141 -3.82 16.64 -1.84
CA GLY A 141 -3.68 15.41 -1.06
C GLY A 141 -2.37 14.68 -1.31
N ALA A 142 -2.19 13.56 -0.62
CA ALA A 142 -1.01 12.71 -0.81
C ALA A 142 -1.39 11.25 -1.04
N ILE A 143 -0.70 10.63 -2.00
CA ILE A 143 -0.90 9.23 -2.39
C ILE A 143 0.41 8.48 -2.21
N VAL A 144 0.36 7.31 -1.58
CA VAL A 144 1.45 6.36 -1.57
C VAL A 144 0.96 5.04 -2.16
N ASN A 145 1.71 4.51 -3.12
CA ASN A 145 1.44 3.23 -3.76
C ASN A 145 2.45 2.18 -3.30
N MET A 146 1.99 0.95 -3.06
CA MET A 146 2.85 -0.17 -2.70
C MET A 146 3.44 -0.82 -3.96
N SER A 147 4.70 -0.51 -4.26
CA SER A 147 5.52 -1.26 -5.20
C SER A 147 6.18 -2.47 -4.50
N SER A 148 7.34 -2.88 -4.91
CA SER A 148 8.14 -3.96 -4.31
C SER A 148 9.59 -3.88 -4.80
N ALA A 149 10.54 -4.40 -4.04
CA ALA A 149 11.90 -4.65 -4.52
C ALA A 149 11.92 -5.53 -5.79
N ALA A 150 10.92 -6.41 -5.96
CA ALA A 150 10.74 -7.22 -7.18
C ALA A 150 10.61 -6.39 -8.47
N ALA A 151 10.17 -5.13 -8.38
CA ALA A 151 10.12 -4.23 -9.54
C ALA A 151 11.50 -3.86 -10.11
N PHE A 152 12.56 -4.12 -9.36
CA PHE A 152 13.96 -3.73 -9.67
C PHE A 152 14.92 -4.92 -9.72
N GLN A 153 14.46 -6.10 -9.32
CA GLN A 153 15.24 -7.32 -9.31
C GLN A 153 14.86 -8.20 -10.51
N GLY A 154 15.84 -8.85 -11.14
CA GLY A 154 15.57 -9.96 -12.05
C GLY A 154 15.29 -11.21 -11.21
N GLU A 155 14.04 -11.57 -11.05
CA GLU A 155 13.64 -12.81 -10.39
C GLU A 155 13.33 -13.90 -11.41
N PRO A 156 13.68 -15.18 -11.15
CA PRO A 156 13.41 -16.27 -12.08
C PRO A 156 11.92 -16.66 -12.11
N ALA A 157 11.12 -16.17 -11.20
CA ALA A 157 9.68 -16.41 -11.10
C ALA A 157 8.94 -15.09 -10.89
N ARG A 158 7.62 -15.14 -10.96
CA ARG A 158 6.69 -14.02 -10.68
C ARG A 158 6.77 -12.87 -11.67
N PRO A 159 6.75 -13.14 -12.98
CA PRO A 159 6.80 -12.09 -14.01
C PRO A 159 5.60 -11.15 -13.93
N ALA A 160 4.39 -11.65 -13.64
CA ALA A 160 3.19 -10.81 -13.52
C ALA A 160 3.29 -9.86 -12.32
N TYR A 161 3.66 -10.37 -11.14
CA TYR A 161 3.82 -9.55 -9.95
C TYR A 161 4.90 -8.47 -10.14
N ALA A 162 6.09 -8.85 -10.63
CA ALA A 162 7.19 -7.91 -10.87
C ALA A 162 6.78 -6.82 -11.87
N THR A 163 6.11 -7.20 -12.97
CA THR A 163 5.62 -6.26 -13.98
C THR A 163 4.57 -5.30 -13.40
N ALA A 164 3.59 -5.80 -12.64
CA ALA A 164 2.58 -4.96 -12.00
C ALA A 164 3.24 -3.97 -11.04
N LYS A 165 4.20 -4.43 -10.21
CA LYS A 165 4.91 -3.57 -9.24
C LYS A 165 5.84 -2.54 -9.92
N ALA A 166 6.42 -2.86 -11.07
CA ALA A 166 7.14 -1.90 -11.90
C ALA A 166 6.19 -0.87 -12.54
N GLY A 167 5.04 -1.31 -13.05
CA GLY A 167 3.99 -0.47 -13.63
C GLY A 167 3.45 0.58 -12.63
N ILE A 168 3.38 0.25 -11.33
CA ILE A 168 3.01 1.20 -10.27
C ILE A 168 3.96 2.41 -10.26
N GLY A 169 5.26 2.21 -10.48
CA GLY A 169 6.21 3.31 -10.58
C GLY A 169 5.89 4.28 -11.73
N ALA A 170 5.43 3.76 -12.87
CA ALA A 170 5.00 4.58 -13.99
C ALA A 170 3.72 5.38 -13.67
N LEU A 171 2.71 4.74 -13.07
CA LEU A 171 1.49 5.41 -12.61
C LEU A 171 1.78 6.50 -11.57
N THR A 172 2.68 6.22 -10.64
CA THR A 172 3.11 7.18 -9.60
C THR A 172 3.69 8.45 -10.23
N ARG A 173 4.61 8.31 -11.20
CA ARG A 173 5.19 9.45 -11.92
C ARG A 173 4.16 10.20 -12.75
N HIS A 174 3.23 9.49 -13.39
CA HIS A 174 2.14 10.11 -14.14
C HIS A 174 1.29 11.01 -13.25
N VAL A 175 0.82 10.50 -12.10
CA VAL A 175 -0.01 11.27 -11.17
C VAL A 175 0.75 12.47 -10.62
N ALA A 176 1.99 12.29 -10.17
CA ALA A 176 2.85 13.38 -9.68
C ALA A 176 3.05 14.47 -10.72
N SER A 177 3.29 14.10 -11.98
CA SER A 177 3.47 15.04 -13.08
C SER A 177 2.20 15.79 -13.44
N ARG A 178 1.05 15.07 -13.47
CA ARG A 178 -0.21 15.65 -13.96
C ARG A 178 -0.90 16.55 -12.94
N TRP A 179 -0.88 16.20 -11.67
CA TRP A 179 -1.63 16.90 -10.61
C TRP A 179 -0.75 17.52 -9.51
N GLY A 180 0.58 17.51 -9.69
CA GLY A 180 1.48 18.10 -8.69
C GLY A 180 1.25 19.60 -8.47
N LYS A 181 0.97 20.35 -9.53
CA LYS A 181 0.66 21.79 -9.44
C LYS A 181 -0.71 22.08 -8.83
N GLU A 182 -1.60 21.11 -8.84
CA GLU A 182 -2.91 21.16 -8.19
C GLU A 182 -2.85 20.64 -6.72
N GLY A 183 -1.64 20.47 -6.18
CA GLY A 183 -1.44 20.11 -4.77
C GLY A 183 -1.53 18.63 -4.47
N ILE A 184 -1.46 17.73 -5.48
CA ILE A 184 -1.44 16.27 -5.24
C ILE A 184 -0.03 15.73 -5.37
N ARG A 185 0.48 15.11 -4.31
CA ARG A 185 1.72 14.35 -4.32
C ARG A 185 1.41 12.87 -4.49
N CYS A 186 2.23 12.18 -5.27
CA CYS A 186 2.12 10.74 -5.45
C CYS A 186 3.51 10.11 -5.41
N ASN A 187 3.71 9.21 -4.46
CA ASN A 187 4.96 8.45 -4.32
C ASN A 187 4.66 6.96 -4.24
N ALA A 188 5.67 6.14 -4.35
CA ALA A 188 5.59 4.71 -4.11
C ALA A 188 6.67 4.27 -3.12
N VAL A 189 6.38 3.23 -2.36
CA VAL A 189 7.36 2.52 -1.54
C VAL A 189 7.61 1.14 -2.12
N ALA A 190 8.86 0.69 -2.09
CA ALA A 190 9.26 -0.61 -2.60
C ALA A 190 9.90 -1.43 -1.46
N PRO A 191 9.10 -2.14 -0.66
CA PRO A 191 9.62 -2.98 0.40
C PRO A 191 10.41 -4.17 -0.14
N GLY A 192 11.44 -4.55 0.62
CA GLY A 192 12.06 -5.85 0.54
C GLY A 192 11.26 -6.92 1.32
N PHE A 193 11.94 -7.98 1.72
CA PHE A 193 11.31 -9.01 2.53
C PHE A 193 10.91 -8.46 3.90
N THR A 194 9.60 -8.44 4.15
CA THR A 194 8.99 -7.92 5.37
C THR A 194 8.21 -9.02 6.06
N ALA A 195 8.55 -9.31 7.31
CA ALA A 195 7.99 -10.40 8.11
C ALA A 195 6.64 -9.97 8.72
N THR A 196 5.55 -10.17 7.99
CA THR A 196 4.20 -10.05 8.53
C THR A 196 3.91 -11.22 9.49
N GLU A 197 2.88 -11.09 10.32
CA GLU A 197 2.46 -12.14 11.23
C GLU A 197 2.18 -13.46 10.51
N THR A 198 1.47 -13.41 9.38
CA THR A 198 1.21 -14.58 8.53
C THR A 198 2.49 -15.29 8.09
N ILE A 199 3.53 -14.53 7.71
CA ILE A 199 4.82 -15.08 7.29
C ILE A 199 5.57 -15.67 8.49
N ARG A 200 5.55 -15.01 9.65
CA ARG A 200 6.21 -15.50 10.89
C ARG A 200 5.58 -16.77 11.42
N ASN A 201 4.27 -16.91 11.28
CA ASN A 201 3.52 -18.09 11.73
C ASN A 201 3.59 -19.26 10.73
N ALA A 202 4.21 -19.07 9.55
CA ALA A 202 4.39 -20.14 8.58
C ALA A 202 5.45 -21.14 9.07
N PRO A 203 5.24 -22.48 8.90
CA PRO A 203 6.23 -23.49 9.29
C PRO A 203 7.62 -23.28 8.67
N GLN A 204 7.68 -22.66 7.49
CA GLN A 204 8.91 -22.39 6.75
C GLN A 204 9.61 -21.09 7.20
N TRP A 205 9.12 -20.43 8.26
CA TRP A 205 9.66 -19.14 8.71
C TRP A 205 11.18 -19.14 8.91
N PRO A 206 11.81 -20.12 9.60
CA PRO A 206 13.25 -20.11 9.82
C PRO A 206 14.05 -20.12 8.51
N ASP A 207 13.61 -20.88 7.51
CA ASP A 207 14.28 -20.97 6.20
C ASP A 207 14.08 -19.70 5.39
N LEU A 208 12.87 -19.12 5.43
CA LEU A 208 12.55 -17.86 4.77
C LEU A 208 13.38 -16.70 5.35
N GLU A 209 13.49 -16.61 6.67
CA GLU A 209 14.28 -15.59 7.35
C GLU A 209 15.76 -15.72 7.00
N ALA A 210 16.32 -16.95 7.11
CA ALA A 210 17.72 -17.21 6.75
C ALA A 210 18.01 -16.89 5.28
N ALA A 211 17.10 -17.22 4.37
CA ALA A 211 17.23 -16.89 2.95
C ALA A 211 17.19 -15.37 2.69
N ALA A 212 16.30 -14.66 3.39
CA ALA A 212 16.18 -13.20 3.29
C ALA A 212 17.43 -12.50 3.83
N LEU A 213 17.92 -12.91 5.00
CA LEU A 213 19.12 -12.34 5.64
C LEU A 213 20.39 -12.48 4.79
N ARG A 214 20.50 -13.50 3.94
CA ARG A 214 21.63 -13.61 3.00
C ARG A 214 21.62 -12.52 1.93
N ARG A 215 20.47 -11.94 1.62
CA ARG A 215 20.30 -10.90 0.58
C ARG A 215 20.24 -9.49 1.15
N ILE A 216 19.74 -9.33 2.37
CA ILE A 216 19.59 -8.04 3.08
C ILE A 216 20.97 -7.61 3.62
N ARG A 217 21.22 -6.29 3.66
CA ARG A 217 22.43 -5.71 4.26
C ARG A 217 22.19 -5.21 5.68
N ALA A 218 20.94 -5.02 6.08
CA ALA A 218 20.58 -4.75 7.46
C ALA A 218 20.73 -6.02 8.33
N ALA A 219 20.82 -5.82 9.65
CA ALA A 219 21.01 -6.91 10.63
C ALA A 219 19.75 -7.75 10.87
N ARG A 220 18.59 -7.34 10.34
CA ARG A 220 17.30 -8.01 10.50
C ARG A 220 16.44 -7.91 9.23
N VAL A 221 15.44 -8.75 9.15
CA VAL A 221 14.37 -8.60 8.16
C VAL A 221 13.47 -7.40 8.48
N GLY A 222 12.82 -6.87 7.46
CA GLY A 222 11.85 -5.78 7.60
C GLY A 222 10.65 -6.19 8.45
N GLN A 223 10.04 -5.21 9.08
CA GLN A 223 8.79 -5.35 9.85
C GLN A 223 7.71 -4.42 9.26
N PRO A 224 6.42 -4.72 9.43
CA PRO A 224 5.33 -3.86 8.97
C PRO A 224 5.47 -2.40 9.43
N ASP A 225 5.95 -2.18 10.65
CA ASP A 225 6.14 -0.83 11.21
C ASP A 225 7.23 -0.02 10.48
N ASP A 226 8.25 -0.68 9.93
CA ASP A 226 9.26 0.01 9.11
C ASP A 226 8.60 0.66 7.89
N VAL A 227 7.72 -0.09 7.22
CA VAL A 227 6.98 0.40 6.04
C VAL A 227 5.95 1.45 6.46
N ALA A 228 5.21 1.22 7.54
CA ALA A 228 4.22 2.16 8.06
C ALA A 228 4.84 3.52 8.40
N ALA A 229 6.06 3.54 8.98
CA ALA A 229 6.78 4.75 9.29
C ALA A 229 7.12 5.57 8.03
N LEU A 230 7.65 4.93 6.98
CA LEU A 230 7.96 5.60 5.72
C LEU A 230 6.69 6.08 4.99
N VAL A 231 5.64 5.27 4.97
CA VAL A 231 4.35 5.66 4.35
C VAL A 231 3.76 6.86 5.06
N ALA A 232 3.70 6.87 6.40
CA ALA A 232 3.21 8.00 7.16
C ALA A 232 4.04 9.26 6.91
N PHE A 233 5.37 9.15 6.86
CA PHE A 233 6.27 10.26 6.50
C PHE A 233 5.95 10.82 5.10
N LEU A 234 5.84 9.96 4.09
CA LEU A 234 5.55 10.39 2.71
C LEU A 234 4.15 11.00 2.56
N LEU A 235 3.19 10.59 3.38
CA LEU A 235 1.84 11.16 3.41
C LEU A 235 1.76 12.48 4.18
N SER A 236 2.69 12.76 5.09
CA SER A 236 2.75 13.95 5.94
C SER A 236 3.32 15.18 5.21
N ASP A 237 3.26 16.35 5.85
CA ASP A 237 3.94 17.56 5.39
C ASP A 237 5.46 17.44 5.43
N GLU A 238 6.02 16.52 6.22
CA GLU A 238 7.47 16.23 6.23
C GLU A 238 7.95 15.69 4.86
N GLY A 239 7.06 15.04 4.10
CA GLY A 239 7.30 14.55 2.74
C GLY A 239 6.95 15.56 1.63
N GLU A 240 6.66 16.81 1.93
CA GLU A 240 6.13 17.80 0.98
C GLU A 240 6.98 17.97 -0.29
N TRP A 241 8.30 17.91 -0.17
CA TRP A 241 9.22 18.06 -1.31
C TRP A 241 9.53 16.76 -2.06
N ILE A 242 8.86 15.65 -1.69
CA ILE A 242 9.03 14.34 -2.33
C ILE A 242 7.81 14.05 -3.20
N ASN A 243 7.99 14.00 -4.52
CA ASN A 243 6.91 13.74 -5.47
C ASN A 243 7.41 12.91 -6.66
N GLY A 244 6.64 11.91 -7.08
CA GLY A 244 6.94 11.04 -8.22
C GLY A 244 8.02 9.98 -7.95
N GLN A 245 8.40 9.76 -6.68
CA GLN A 245 9.50 8.87 -6.34
C GLN A 245 9.02 7.46 -6.03
N VAL A 246 9.92 6.49 -6.26
CA VAL A 246 9.79 5.12 -5.75
C VAL A 246 10.92 4.90 -4.75
N VAL A 247 10.57 4.85 -3.47
CA VAL A 247 11.54 4.77 -2.39
C VAL A 247 11.68 3.32 -1.92
N ASN A 248 12.90 2.77 -2.03
CA ASN A 248 13.18 1.45 -1.49
C ASN A 248 13.20 1.47 0.04
N ILE A 249 12.58 0.45 0.64
CA ILE A 249 12.63 0.16 2.07
C ILE A 249 12.86 -1.34 2.24
N ASP A 250 14.07 -1.79 1.96
CA ASP A 250 14.40 -3.18 1.71
C ASP A 250 15.64 -3.67 2.46
N GLY A 251 16.12 -2.89 3.44
CA GLY A 251 17.31 -3.21 4.21
C GLY A 251 18.57 -3.32 3.36
N GLY A 252 18.62 -2.63 2.21
CA GLY A 252 19.76 -2.66 1.30
C GLY A 252 19.80 -3.90 0.40
N THR A 253 18.67 -4.54 0.16
CA THR A 253 18.59 -5.67 -0.79
C THR A 253 18.86 -5.21 -2.23
N VAL A 254 18.37 -4.03 -2.61
CA VAL A 254 18.62 -3.39 -3.90
C VAL A 254 19.39 -2.09 -3.67
N LEU A 255 20.63 -2.04 -4.08
CA LEU A 255 21.49 -0.85 -4.05
C LEU A 255 21.54 -0.24 -5.44
N ARG A 256 21.08 1.02 -5.58
CA ARG A 256 21.05 1.77 -6.86
C ARG A 256 21.17 3.28 -6.63
#